data_6b164b89d5737d86f7736a23f3126efc
#
_entry.id   6b164b89d5737d86f7736a23f3126efc
#
_cell.length_a   1.000
_cell.length_b   1.000
_cell.length_c   1.000
_cell.angle_alpha   90.00
_cell.angle_beta   90.00
_cell.angle_gamma   90.00
#
_symmetry.space_group_name_H-M   'P 1'
#
loop_
_entity.id
_entity.type
_entity.pdbx_description
1 polymer ?
#
loop_
_entity_poly.entity_id
_entity_poly.type
_entity_poly.pdbx_seq_one_letter_code
_entity_poly.pdbx_strand_id
1 'polypeptide(L)'
;DIHSENRFTDMSTDVDLFVKHINVIRELGFEIVHEITKEKNQISISFDDGFKGLYENIGIINQLEIPVTIFVVCSFLDRDNFLSTNNLKELAKNKFIKIQSHTLSHSELPTLDSNSLKMELQKSKEVLESICDTEINSICFPKGLFDKSTIQKSSEVGYNKQFSSLPGSYY
;
A
#
# COMPACT_ATOMS: atom_id res chain seq x y z
N ASP A 1 8.79 3.43 2.42
CA ASP A 1 9.86 2.72 1.69
C ASP A 1 10.92 2.17 2.65
N ILE A 2 11.68 1.13 2.25
CA ILE A 2 12.87 0.65 2.96
C ILE A 2 14.10 0.76 2.04
N HIS A 3 15.27 1.05 2.62
CA HIS A 3 16.52 1.26 1.87
C HIS A 3 17.73 0.69 2.61
N SER A 4 18.73 0.23 1.86
CA SER A 4 20.01 -0.24 2.41
C SER A 4 21.13 0.82 2.35
N GLU A 5 21.17 1.62 1.29
CA GLU A 5 22.26 2.57 1.06
C GLU A 5 21.78 3.99 0.73
N ASN A 6 20.74 4.11 -0.09
CA ASN A 6 20.25 5.39 -0.60
C ASN A 6 18.86 5.72 -0.07
N ARG A 7 18.80 6.69 0.84
CA ARG A 7 17.53 7.23 1.31
C ARG A 7 16.93 8.14 0.24
N PHE A 8 15.83 7.68 -0.34
CA PHE A 8 15.15 8.44 -1.39
C PHE A 8 14.19 9.50 -0.83
N THR A 9 13.55 9.21 0.29
CA THR A 9 12.59 10.13 0.91
C THR A 9 12.79 10.16 2.43
N ASP A 10 12.35 11.25 3.08
CA ASP A 10 12.35 11.34 4.55
C ASP A 10 11.39 10.33 5.21
N MET A 11 10.51 9.70 4.41
CA MET A 11 9.57 8.66 4.83
C MET A 11 10.13 7.23 4.64
N SER A 12 11.42 7.10 4.31
CA SER A 12 12.08 5.81 4.17
C SER A 12 12.69 5.36 5.50
N THR A 13 12.64 4.06 5.74
CA THR A 13 13.25 3.41 6.90
C THR A 13 14.46 2.59 6.44
N ASP A 14 15.56 2.69 7.17
CA ASP A 14 16.72 1.83 6.97
C ASP A 14 16.36 0.36 7.21
N VAL A 15 16.94 -0.54 6.40
CA VAL A 15 16.65 -1.99 6.46
C VAL A 15 16.94 -2.58 7.84
N ASP A 16 18.07 -2.22 8.48
CA ASP A 16 18.41 -2.76 9.80
C ASP A 16 17.43 -2.28 10.87
N LEU A 17 16.99 -1.02 10.76
CA LEU A 17 15.99 -0.45 11.65
C LEU A 17 14.62 -1.12 11.41
N PHE A 18 14.25 -1.38 10.15
CA PHE A 18 13.03 -2.10 9.83
C PHE A 18 13.04 -3.51 10.44
N VAL A 19 14.13 -4.26 10.30
CA VAL A 19 14.29 -5.58 10.93
C VAL A 19 14.15 -5.53 12.44
N LYS A 20 14.76 -4.52 13.09
CA LYS A 20 14.60 -4.30 14.55
C LYS A 20 13.14 -4.05 14.94
N HIS A 21 12.41 -3.22 14.18
CA HIS A 21 10.99 -2.98 14.44
C HIS A 21 10.17 -4.27 14.34
N ILE A 22 10.41 -5.11 13.33
CA ILE A 22 9.73 -6.40 13.17
C ILE A 22 9.99 -7.33 14.38
N ASN A 23 11.24 -7.40 14.83
CA ASN A 23 11.59 -8.21 15.99
C ASN A 23 10.88 -7.71 17.27
N VAL A 24 10.88 -6.41 17.51
CA VAL A 24 10.16 -5.82 18.66
C VAL A 24 8.65 -6.12 18.60
N ILE A 25 8.02 -5.99 17.43
CA ILE A 25 6.60 -6.33 17.23
C ILE A 25 6.33 -7.79 17.63
N ARG A 26 7.19 -8.72 17.23
CA ARG A 26 7.08 -10.14 17.56
C ARG A 26 7.32 -10.42 19.03
N GLU A 27 8.35 -9.80 19.63
CA GLU A 27 8.67 -9.91 21.06
C GLU A 27 7.53 -9.41 21.96
N LEU A 28 6.79 -8.41 21.50
CA LEU A 28 5.58 -7.91 22.15
C LEU A 28 4.35 -8.82 21.95
N GLY A 29 4.49 -9.93 21.24
CA GLY A 29 3.43 -10.91 21.02
C GLY A 29 2.42 -10.54 19.94
N PHE A 30 2.75 -9.62 19.04
CA PHE A 30 1.90 -9.30 17.90
C PHE A 30 2.12 -10.26 16.73
N GLU A 31 1.02 -10.69 16.13
CA GLU A 31 0.98 -11.40 14.87
C GLU A 31 0.94 -10.39 13.72
N ILE A 32 1.86 -10.51 12.75
CA ILE A 32 1.85 -9.66 11.56
C ILE A 32 0.97 -10.32 10.50
N VAL A 33 -0.03 -9.60 10.01
CA VAL A 33 -1.05 -10.13 9.08
C VAL A 33 -1.32 -9.15 7.93
N HIS A 34 -1.80 -9.64 6.77
CA HIS A 34 -2.31 -8.75 5.73
C HIS A 34 -3.59 -8.04 6.15
N GLU A 35 -4.40 -8.72 6.94
CA GLU A 35 -5.72 -8.26 7.35
C GLU A 35 -5.95 -8.53 8.83
N ILE A 36 -6.29 -7.48 9.58
CA ILE A 36 -6.62 -7.59 11.00
C ILE A 36 -8.00 -8.24 11.12
N THR A 37 -8.05 -9.40 11.75
CA THR A 37 -9.26 -10.22 11.98
C THR A 37 -9.58 -10.46 13.44
N LYS A 38 -8.67 -10.04 14.34
CA LYS A 38 -8.82 -10.15 15.79
C LYS A 38 -8.77 -8.76 16.42
N GLU A 39 -9.49 -8.55 17.51
CA GLU A 39 -9.51 -7.28 18.23
C GLU A 39 -8.15 -6.88 18.84
N LYS A 40 -7.28 -7.84 19.12
CA LYS A 40 -6.00 -7.61 19.81
C LYS A 40 -4.88 -8.44 19.18
N ASN A 41 -3.67 -7.95 19.41
CA ASN A 41 -2.41 -8.65 19.09
C ASN A 41 -2.21 -8.96 17.60
N GLN A 42 -2.86 -8.21 16.71
CA GLN A 42 -2.55 -8.23 15.29
C GLN A 42 -2.14 -6.86 14.81
N ILE A 43 -1.20 -6.82 13.87
CA ILE A 43 -0.73 -5.62 13.18
C ILE A 43 -0.61 -5.89 11.70
N SER A 44 -0.96 -4.93 10.86
CA SER A 44 -0.68 -4.98 9.43
C SER A 44 0.37 -3.94 9.07
N ILE A 45 1.22 -4.29 8.12
CA ILE A 45 2.28 -3.42 7.62
C ILE A 45 1.96 -3.04 6.18
N SER A 46 2.02 -1.74 5.88
CA SER A 46 1.83 -1.25 4.53
C SER A 46 2.92 -0.27 4.10
N PHE A 47 3.09 -0.18 2.79
CA PHE A 47 3.95 0.79 2.13
C PHE A 47 3.14 1.50 1.06
N ASP A 48 3.15 2.82 1.08
CA ASP A 48 2.43 3.65 0.14
C ASP A 48 3.32 4.05 -1.05
N ASP A 49 2.71 4.62 -2.09
CA ASP A 49 3.28 5.19 -3.31
C ASP A 49 3.88 4.21 -4.31
N GLY A 50 4.36 3.05 -3.89
CA GLY A 50 5.01 2.10 -4.77
C GLY A 50 6.47 2.43 -5.08
N PHE A 51 7.23 2.94 -4.08
CA PHE A 51 8.68 3.09 -4.19
C PHE A 51 9.38 1.74 -4.40
N LYS A 52 10.46 1.73 -5.19
CA LYS A 52 11.15 0.49 -5.55
C LYS A 52 12.05 -0.10 -4.45
N GLY A 53 12.36 0.64 -3.39
CA GLY A 53 13.22 0.17 -2.30
C GLY A 53 12.72 -1.12 -1.65
N LEU A 54 11.40 -1.30 -1.52
CA LEU A 54 10.83 -2.57 -1.06
C LEU A 54 11.17 -3.73 -2.01
N TYR A 55 11.10 -3.52 -3.33
CA TYR A 55 11.45 -4.55 -4.31
C TYR A 55 12.94 -4.89 -4.26
N GLU A 56 13.80 -3.88 -4.16
CA GLU A 56 15.25 -4.04 -4.03
C GLU A 56 15.64 -4.82 -2.75
N ASN A 57 14.82 -4.73 -1.70
CA ASN A 57 15.01 -5.40 -0.42
C ASN A 57 13.99 -6.54 -0.16
N ILE A 58 13.36 -7.08 -1.20
CA ILE A 58 12.32 -8.12 -1.06
C ILE A 58 12.83 -9.38 -0.36
N GLY A 59 14.14 -9.65 -0.44
CA GLY A 59 14.79 -10.74 0.27
C GLY A 59 14.57 -10.68 1.78
N ILE A 60 14.53 -9.49 2.38
CA ILE A 60 14.28 -9.29 3.81
C ILE A 60 12.84 -9.67 4.18
N ILE A 61 11.87 -9.25 3.36
CA ILE A 61 10.46 -9.61 3.55
C ILE A 61 10.28 -11.13 3.52
N ASN A 62 10.91 -11.79 2.54
CA ASN A 62 10.86 -13.25 2.39
C ASN A 62 11.56 -13.97 3.55
N GLN A 63 12.74 -13.49 3.98
CA GLN A 63 13.48 -14.06 5.10
C GLN A 63 12.71 -13.92 6.43
N LEU A 64 12.09 -12.78 6.64
CA LEU A 64 11.29 -12.53 7.84
C LEU A 64 9.90 -13.18 7.78
N GLU A 65 9.48 -13.69 6.61
CA GLU A 65 8.15 -14.29 6.38
C GLU A 65 7.00 -13.38 6.86
N ILE A 66 7.07 -12.10 6.54
CA ILE A 66 6.06 -11.12 6.97
C ILE A 66 5.13 -10.72 5.83
N PRO A 67 3.80 -10.77 6.05
CA PRO A 67 2.85 -10.23 5.10
C PRO A 67 2.90 -8.69 5.10
N VAL A 68 3.00 -8.09 3.91
CA VAL A 68 2.95 -6.64 3.72
C VAL A 68 2.02 -6.26 2.56
N THR A 69 1.36 -5.12 2.69
CA THR A 69 0.52 -4.55 1.63
C THR A 69 1.24 -3.37 1.00
N ILE A 70 1.24 -3.28 -0.33
CA ILE A 70 1.76 -2.13 -1.06
C ILE A 70 0.58 -1.41 -1.71
N PHE A 71 0.37 -0.16 -1.34
CA PHE A 71 -0.60 0.72 -1.97
C PHE A 71 0.10 1.51 -3.09
N VAL A 72 -0.25 1.23 -4.34
CA VAL A 72 0.47 1.70 -5.53
C VAL A 72 -0.26 2.84 -6.21
N VAL A 73 0.46 3.93 -6.50
CA VAL A 73 0.00 5.00 -7.38
C VAL A 73 0.30 4.60 -8.83
N CYS A 74 -0.73 4.40 -9.65
CA CYS A 74 -0.55 3.87 -11.00
C CYS A 74 0.34 4.76 -11.88
N SER A 75 0.18 6.08 -11.79
CA SER A 75 0.95 7.02 -12.61
C SER A 75 2.40 7.17 -12.19
N PHE A 76 2.81 6.58 -11.05
CA PHE A 76 4.21 6.57 -10.62
C PHE A 76 4.97 5.36 -11.17
N LEU A 77 4.27 4.33 -11.64
CA LEU A 77 4.92 3.18 -12.25
C LEU A 77 5.84 3.58 -13.40
N ASP A 78 6.95 2.87 -13.51
CA ASP A 78 7.99 3.05 -14.52
C ASP A 78 8.73 4.42 -14.46
N ARG A 79 8.53 5.21 -13.38
CA ARG A 79 9.34 6.41 -13.09
C ARG A 79 10.57 6.04 -12.27
N ASP A 80 11.58 6.91 -12.31
CA ASP A 80 12.77 6.77 -11.45
C ASP A 80 12.36 6.64 -9.98
N ASN A 81 13.00 5.70 -9.27
CA ASN A 81 12.78 5.37 -7.86
C ASN A 81 11.42 4.75 -7.49
N PHE A 82 10.55 4.50 -8.47
CA PHE A 82 9.30 3.77 -8.27
C PHE A 82 9.36 2.36 -8.90
N LEU A 83 8.42 1.53 -8.52
CA LEU A 83 8.26 0.20 -9.11
C LEU A 83 8.02 0.31 -10.61
N SER A 84 8.69 -0.55 -11.38
CA SER A 84 8.29 -0.77 -12.77
C SER A 84 7.07 -1.68 -12.84
N THR A 85 6.37 -1.63 -13.97
CA THR A 85 5.30 -2.57 -14.28
C THR A 85 5.74 -4.03 -14.15
N ASN A 86 7.00 -4.35 -14.52
CA ASN A 86 7.55 -5.69 -14.38
C ASN A 86 7.81 -6.05 -12.90
N ASN A 87 8.38 -5.13 -12.10
CA ASN A 87 8.55 -5.35 -10.67
C ASN A 87 7.20 -5.65 -10.00
N LEU A 88 6.14 -4.90 -10.36
CA LEU A 88 4.81 -5.09 -9.81
C LEU A 88 4.24 -6.48 -10.14
N LYS A 89 4.40 -6.96 -11.38
CA LYS A 89 4.01 -8.32 -11.79
C LYS A 89 4.75 -9.42 -11.03
N GLU A 90 6.02 -9.21 -10.71
CA GLU A 90 6.81 -10.14 -9.92
C GLU A 90 6.35 -10.15 -8.46
N LEU A 91 6.17 -8.97 -7.86
CA LEU A 91 5.70 -8.82 -6.48
C LEU A 91 4.31 -9.42 -6.28
N ALA A 92 3.40 -9.28 -7.25
CA ALA A 92 2.05 -9.84 -7.19
C ALA A 92 2.04 -11.39 -7.07
N LYS A 93 3.13 -12.07 -7.46
CA LYS A 93 3.29 -13.53 -7.31
C LYS A 93 3.88 -13.93 -5.96
N ASN A 94 4.37 -12.97 -5.18
CA ASN A 94 4.98 -13.26 -3.88
C ASN A 94 3.91 -13.43 -2.81
N LYS A 95 3.89 -14.57 -2.13
CA LYS A 95 2.90 -14.92 -1.10
C LYS A 95 2.84 -13.96 0.10
N PHE A 96 3.90 -13.19 0.33
CA PHE A 96 3.98 -12.21 1.41
C PHE A 96 3.58 -10.81 0.97
N ILE A 97 3.32 -10.59 -0.32
CA ILE A 97 2.99 -9.27 -0.86
C ILE A 97 1.54 -9.24 -1.31
N LYS A 98 0.83 -8.21 -0.89
CA LYS A 98 -0.49 -7.86 -1.38
C LYS A 98 -0.43 -6.49 -2.06
N ILE A 99 -0.78 -6.42 -3.34
CA ILE A 99 -0.86 -5.17 -4.08
C ILE A 99 -2.26 -4.59 -3.95
N GLN A 100 -2.35 -3.29 -3.66
CA GLN A 100 -3.61 -2.56 -3.52
C GLN A 100 -3.47 -1.14 -4.06
N SER A 101 -4.56 -0.38 -4.15
CA SER A 101 -4.59 0.92 -4.82
C SER A 101 -4.21 2.07 -3.90
N HIS A 102 -3.39 2.99 -4.43
CA HIS A 102 -3.18 4.34 -3.89
C HIS A 102 -3.61 5.42 -4.89
N THR A 103 -4.69 5.16 -5.62
CA THR A 103 -5.27 5.97 -6.69
C THR A 103 -4.49 5.95 -8.02
N LEU A 104 -5.03 6.63 -9.02
CA LEU A 104 -4.41 6.72 -10.34
C LEU A 104 -3.22 7.68 -10.33
N SER A 105 -3.39 8.89 -9.79
CA SER A 105 -2.42 9.99 -9.91
C SER A 105 -1.95 10.60 -8.59
N HIS A 106 -2.35 10.04 -7.43
CA HIS A 106 -2.09 10.59 -6.11
C HIS A 106 -2.77 11.95 -5.84
N SER A 107 -3.91 12.19 -6.48
CA SER A 107 -4.68 13.43 -6.29
C SER A 107 -5.34 13.52 -4.91
N GLU A 108 -5.54 14.73 -4.41
CA GLU A 108 -6.35 14.99 -3.20
C GLU A 108 -7.83 14.77 -3.53
N LEU A 109 -8.33 13.57 -3.26
CA LEU A 109 -9.65 13.10 -3.71
C LEU A 109 -10.81 14.04 -3.36
N PRO A 110 -10.88 14.67 -2.16
CA PRO A 110 -11.97 15.59 -1.82
C PRO A 110 -12.03 16.87 -2.66
N THR A 111 -10.95 17.20 -3.39
CA THR A 111 -10.90 18.41 -4.25
C THR A 111 -11.41 18.16 -5.67
N LEU A 112 -11.66 16.90 -6.02
CA LEU A 112 -12.06 16.50 -7.36
C LEU A 112 -13.58 16.61 -7.55
N ASP A 113 -14.00 16.96 -8.77
CA ASP A 113 -15.39 16.79 -9.16
C ASP A 113 -15.78 15.30 -9.22
N SER A 114 -17.10 15.02 -9.23
CA SER A 114 -17.61 13.66 -9.15
C SER A 114 -17.12 12.73 -10.28
N ASN A 115 -16.90 13.25 -11.49
CA ASN A 115 -16.45 12.46 -12.62
C ASN A 115 -14.95 12.16 -12.51
N SER A 116 -14.16 13.17 -12.16
CA SER A 116 -12.72 13.04 -11.93
C SER A 116 -12.44 12.10 -10.77
N LEU A 117 -13.19 12.21 -9.66
CA LEU A 117 -13.08 11.30 -8.53
C LEU A 117 -13.39 9.86 -8.94
N LYS A 118 -14.48 9.63 -9.67
CA LYS A 118 -14.81 8.29 -10.17
C LYS A 118 -13.70 7.74 -11.08
N MET A 119 -13.14 8.57 -11.96
CA MET A 119 -12.06 8.16 -12.86
C MET A 119 -10.79 7.78 -12.10
N GLU A 120 -10.37 8.58 -11.11
CA GLU A 120 -9.23 8.26 -10.24
C GLU A 120 -9.37 6.89 -9.58
N LEU A 121 -10.54 6.62 -9.03
CA LEU A 121 -10.81 5.37 -8.31
C LEU A 121 -10.94 4.18 -9.25
N GLN A 122 -11.74 4.30 -10.31
CA GLN A 122 -12.02 3.20 -11.21
C GLN A 122 -10.80 2.82 -12.05
N LYS A 123 -10.10 3.81 -12.61
CA LYS A 123 -8.94 3.55 -13.47
C LYS A 123 -7.78 2.96 -12.70
N SER A 124 -7.53 3.39 -11.45
CA SER A 124 -6.49 2.78 -10.62
C SER A 124 -6.77 1.29 -10.37
N LYS A 125 -8.01 0.92 -10.09
CA LYS A 125 -8.43 -0.46 -9.92
C LYS A 125 -8.18 -1.28 -11.19
N GLU A 126 -8.74 -0.83 -12.33
CA GLU A 126 -8.63 -1.50 -13.62
C GLU A 126 -7.16 -1.72 -14.06
N VAL A 127 -6.31 -0.70 -13.89
CA VAL A 127 -4.89 -0.77 -14.26
C VAL A 127 -4.16 -1.79 -13.40
N LEU A 128 -4.32 -1.73 -12.08
CA LEU A 128 -3.63 -2.65 -11.18
C LEU A 128 -4.11 -4.09 -11.34
N GLU A 129 -5.41 -4.34 -11.50
CA GLU A 129 -5.96 -5.66 -11.78
C GLU A 129 -5.40 -6.24 -13.09
N SER A 130 -5.31 -5.42 -14.13
CA SER A 130 -4.73 -5.83 -15.41
C SER A 130 -3.23 -6.18 -15.32
N ILE A 131 -2.47 -5.48 -14.48
CA ILE A 131 -1.04 -5.73 -14.30
C ILE A 131 -0.79 -6.96 -13.42
N CYS A 132 -1.50 -7.06 -12.30
CA CYS A 132 -1.22 -8.03 -11.25
C CYS A 132 -1.97 -9.36 -11.42
N ASP A 133 -2.99 -9.41 -12.28
CA ASP A 133 -3.90 -10.56 -12.42
C ASP A 133 -4.52 -11.02 -11.08
N THR A 134 -4.84 -10.05 -10.23
CA THR A 134 -5.43 -10.25 -8.90
C THR A 134 -6.49 -9.19 -8.62
N GLU A 135 -7.43 -9.49 -7.75
CA GLU A 135 -8.44 -8.54 -7.33
C GLU A 135 -7.84 -7.40 -6.49
N ILE A 136 -8.16 -6.16 -6.85
CA ILE A 136 -7.81 -4.94 -6.11
C ILE A 136 -9.06 -4.42 -5.41
N ASN A 137 -9.20 -4.75 -4.13
CA ASN A 137 -10.41 -4.45 -3.35
C ASN A 137 -10.18 -3.49 -2.17
N SER A 138 -8.97 -2.99 -2.03
CA SER A 138 -8.62 -2.02 -0.98
C SER A 138 -7.97 -0.78 -1.59
N ILE A 139 -8.19 0.36 -0.95
CA ILE A 139 -7.58 1.63 -1.32
C ILE A 139 -7.04 2.35 -0.08
N CYS A 140 -5.85 2.95 -0.18
CA CYS A 140 -5.36 3.94 0.76
C CYS A 140 -5.52 5.33 0.13
N PHE A 141 -6.10 6.27 0.88
CA PHE A 141 -6.34 7.63 0.38
C PHE A 141 -5.08 8.47 0.46
N PRO A 142 -4.65 9.12 -0.66
CA PRO A 142 -3.50 9.99 -0.67
C PRO A 142 -3.54 11.04 0.43
N LYS A 143 -2.40 11.22 1.13
CA LYS A 143 -2.25 12.15 2.26
C LYS A 143 -3.24 11.90 3.42
N GLY A 144 -3.94 10.77 3.41
CA GLY A 144 -5.01 10.47 4.36
C GLY A 144 -6.29 11.28 4.16
N LEU A 145 -6.42 12.06 3.07
CA LEU A 145 -7.53 12.96 2.82
C LEU A 145 -8.72 12.25 2.20
N PHE A 146 -9.87 12.37 2.85
CA PHE A 146 -11.15 11.83 2.37
C PHE A 146 -12.34 12.63 2.93
N ASP A 147 -13.47 12.50 2.26
CA ASP A 147 -14.77 12.99 2.69
C ASP A 147 -15.86 11.93 2.46
N LYS A 148 -17.11 12.24 2.74
CA LYS A 148 -18.24 11.32 2.53
C LYS A 148 -18.38 10.89 1.06
N SER A 149 -18.13 11.81 0.12
CA SER A 149 -18.19 11.52 -1.31
C SER A 149 -17.12 10.54 -1.72
N THR A 150 -15.88 10.73 -1.23
CA THR A 150 -14.74 9.82 -1.45
C THR A 150 -15.05 8.41 -0.97
N ILE A 151 -15.55 8.27 0.27
CA ILE A 151 -15.92 6.97 0.86
C ILE A 151 -17.00 6.28 0.03
N GLN A 152 -18.08 7.00 -0.27
CA GLN A 152 -19.19 6.44 -1.03
C GLN A 152 -18.75 6.02 -2.43
N LYS A 153 -18.02 6.88 -3.14
CA LYS A 153 -17.61 6.63 -4.51
C LYS A 153 -16.60 5.48 -4.60
N SER A 154 -15.68 5.35 -3.65
CA SER A 154 -14.76 4.22 -3.62
C SER A 154 -15.50 2.89 -3.37
N SER A 155 -16.53 2.88 -2.51
CA SER A 155 -17.37 1.70 -2.31
C SER A 155 -18.16 1.35 -3.58
N GLU A 156 -18.72 2.34 -4.29
CA GLU A 156 -19.43 2.14 -5.55
C GLU A 156 -18.54 1.53 -6.65
N VAL A 157 -17.24 1.85 -6.66
CA VAL A 157 -16.24 1.29 -7.59
C VAL A 157 -15.81 -0.13 -7.17
N GLY A 158 -16.13 -0.57 -5.95
CA GLY A 158 -15.84 -1.91 -5.47
C GLY A 158 -14.62 -2.02 -4.56
N TYR A 159 -14.17 -0.92 -3.96
CA TYR A 159 -13.23 -0.98 -2.86
C TYR A 159 -13.96 -1.29 -1.55
N ASN A 160 -13.75 -2.50 -1.03
CA ASN A 160 -14.41 -2.99 0.19
C ASN A 160 -13.70 -2.52 1.46
N LYS A 161 -12.43 -2.10 1.36
CA LYS A 161 -11.60 -1.60 2.45
C LYS A 161 -10.95 -0.30 2.06
N GLN A 162 -11.01 0.65 2.99
CA GLN A 162 -10.53 1.99 2.78
C GLN A 162 -9.59 2.36 3.93
N PHE A 163 -8.40 2.83 3.59
CA PHE A 163 -7.36 3.16 4.53
C PHE A 163 -7.02 4.64 4.47
N SER A 164 -6.63 5.18 5.60
CA SER A 164 -6.14 6.55 5.74
C SER A 164 -4.84 6.53 6.54
N SER A 165 -3.92 7.42 6.25
CA SER A 165 -2.69 7.64 7.02
C SER A 165 -2.92 8.52 8.25
N LEU A 166 -4.15 8.95 8.52
CA LEU A 166 -4.47 9.73 9.71
C LEU A 166 -4.38 8.85 10.95
N PRO A 167 -3.63 9.29 11.99
CA PRO A 167 -3.57 8.56 13.26
C PRO A 167 -4.95 8.51 13.91
N GLY A 168 -5.37 7.34 14.38
CA GLY A 168 -6.63 7.20 15.09
C GLY A 168 -6.98 5.75 15.38
N SER A 169 -7.96 5.55 16.26
CA SER A 169 -8.65 4.28 16.42
C SER A 169 -10.08 4.42 15.89
N TYR A 170 -10.50 3.50 15.06
CA TYR A 170 -11.86 3.45 14.51
C TYR A 170 -12.61 2.34 15.22
N TYR A 171 -13.73 2.71 15.87
CA TYR A 171 -14.64 1.80 16.56
C TYR A 171 -15.92 1.66 15.76
#